data_97acf932a621f95d83a0b1378a187577
#
_entry.id   97acf932a621f95d83a0b1378a187577
#
_cell.length_a   1.000
_cell.length_b   1.000
_cell.length_c   1.000
_cell.angle_alpha   90.00
_cell.angle_beta   90.00
_cell.angle_gamma   90.00
#
_symmetry.space_group_name_H-M   'P 1'
#
loop_
_entity.id
_entity.type
_entity.pdbx_description
1 polymer ?
#
loop_
_entity_poly.entity_id
_entity_poly.type
_entity_poly.pdbx_seq_one_letter_code
_entity_poly.pdbx_strand_id
1 'polypeptide(L)' 'MASSMMTLKELAEYLKMKEVTIYKHAQEGKIPAFKVGSKWRFKKETIDKWIEKQEKGENK' A
#
# COMPACT_ATOMS: atom_id res chain seq x y z
N MET A 1 12.21 -9.05 14.02
CA MET A 1 11.97 -8.91 13.40
C MET A 1 11.87 -8.09 12.45
N ALA A 2 11.96 -8.34 11.62
CA ALA A 2 12.11 -7.51 10.58
C ALA A 2 10.90 -6.80 10.31
N SER A 3 11.04 -5.63 9.99
CA SER A 3 9.94 -4.84 9.68
C SER A 3 9.44 -5.23 8.31
N SER A 4 8.19 -5.28 8.14
CA SER A 4 7.60 -5.60 6.86
C SER A 4 7.27 -4.35 6.08
N MET A 5 8.04 -3.35 6.28
CA MET A 5 7.84 -2.08 5.62
C MET A 5 8.18 -2.14 4.15
N MET A 6 7.37 -1.52 3.32
CA MET A 6 7.59 -1.50 1.89
C MET A 6 7.67 -0.06 1.41
N THR A 7 8.50 0.16 0.41
CA THR A 7 8.55 1.44 -0.26
C THR A 7 7.46 1.49 -1.32
N LEU A 8 7.27 2.69 -1.87
CA LEU A 8 6.30 2.85 -2.94
C LEU A 8 6.63 1.93 -4.12
N LYS A 9 7.90 1.87 -4.46
CA LYS A 9 8.33 1.02 -5.58
C LYS A 9 8.07 -0.45 -5.29
N GLU A 10 8.37 -0.87 -4.06
CA GLU A 10 8.18 -2.26 -3.69
C GLU A 10 6.70 -2.63 -3.71
N LEU A 11 5.85 -1.73 -3.23
CA LEU A 11 4.43 -2.01 -3.26
C LEU A 11 3.91 -2.06 -4.68
N ALA A 12 4.40 -1.18 -5.54
CA ALA A 12 3.99 -1.20 -6.93
C ALA A 12 4.30 -2.54 -7.56
N GLU A 13 5.48 -3.08 -7.28
CA GLU A 13 5.85 -4.38 -7.80
C GLU A 13 5.02 -5.50 -7.18
N TYR A 14 4.75 -5.38 -5.90
CA TYR A 14 3.97 -6.38 -5.19
C TYR A 14 2.55 -6.47 -5.74
N LEU A 15 1.95 -5.33 -6.04
CA LEU A 15 0.59 -5.29 -6.57
C LEU A 15 0.57 -5.27 -8.09
N LYS A 16 1.73 -5.24 -8.73
CA LYS A 16 1.87 -5.21 -10.17
C LYS A 16 1.15 -4.02 -10.76
N MET A 17 1.39 -2.87 -10.15
CA MET A 17 0.80 -1.61 -10.57
C MET A 17 1.90 -0.60 -10.80
N LYS A 18 1.56 0.48 -11.46
CA LYS A 18 2.53 1.54 -11.69
C LYS A 18 2.73 2.37 -10.43
N GLU A 19 3.95 2.85 -10.25
CA GLU A 19 4.27 3.64 -9.06
C GLU A 19 3.40 4.89 -8.97
N VAL A 20 3.15 5.54 -10.09
CA VAL A 20 2.34 6.74 -10.06
C VAL A 20 0.92 6.44 -9.61
N THR A 21 0.41 5.27 -9.96
CA THR A 21 -0.92 4.87 -9.53
C THR A 21 -0.97 4.64 -8.03
N ILE A 22 0.07 3.98 -7.49
CA ILE A 22 0.15 3.74 -6.06
C ILE A 22 0.23 5.06 -5.31
N TYR A 23 1.06 5.96 -5.80
CA TYR A 23 1.21 7.25 -5.16
C TYR A 23 -0.13 7.99 -5.08
N LYS A 24 -0.85 7.99 -6.19
CA LYS A 24 -2.13 8.66 -6.25
C LYS A 24 -3.12 8.05 -5.26
N HIS A 25 -3.18 6.73 -5.23
CA HIS A 25 -4.11 6.06 -4.30
C HIS A 25 -3.71 6.30 -2.85
N ALA A 26 -2.42 6.37 -2.57
CA ALA A 26 -1.97 6.64 -1.22
C ALA A 26 -2.39 8.04 -0.80
N GLN A 27 -2.25 9.00 -1.70
CA GLN A 27 -2.65 10.36 -1.40
C GLN A 27 -4.16 10.48 -1.17
N GLU A 28 -4.91 9.69 -1.89
CA GLU A 28 -6.37 9.73 -1.79
C GLU A 28 -6.90 8.89 -0.62
N GLY A 29 -6.01 8.19 0.06
CA GLY A 29 -6.44 7.37 1.18
C GLY A 29 -7.08 6.07 0.77
N LYS A 30 -6.91 5.65 -0.45
CA LYS A 30 -7.50 4.40 -0.93
C LYS A 30 -6.65 3.19 -0.61
N ILE A 31 -5.38 3.41 -0.33
CA ILE A 31 -4.47 2.35 0.08
C ILE A 31 -3.91 2.74 1.44
N PRO A 32 -3.91 1.81 2.42
CA PRO A 32 -3.38 2.14 3.74
C PRO A 32 -1.90 2.46 3.62
N ALA A 33 -1.54 3.66 4.01
CA ALA A 33 -0.18 4.16 3.89
C ALA A 33 0.09 5.18 4.96
N PHE A 34 1.35 5.45 5.18
CA PHE A 34 1.72 6.53 6.09
C PHE A 34 3.00 7.15 5.58
N LYS A 35 3.25 8.35 6.03
CA LYS A 35 4.44 9.07 5.59
C LYS A 35 5.50 9.06 6.67
N VAL A 36 6.70 8.73 6.26
CA VAL A 36 7.87 8.84 7.12
C VAL A 36 8.75 9.89 6.50
N GLY A 37 8.85 11.04 7.15
CA GLY A 37 9.47 12.17 6.52
C GLY A 37 8.60 12.61 5.35
N SER A 38 9.16 12.64 4.18
CA SER A 38 8.39 13.02 3.00
C SER A 38 8.14 11.86 2.08
N LYS A 39 8.31 10.63 2.57
CA LYS A 39 8.18 9.46 1.71
C LYS A 39 7.08 8.55 2.19
N TRP A 40 6.35 7.99 1.25
CA TRP A 40 5.30 7.05 1.58
C TRP A 40 5.88 5.70 1.96
N ARG A 41 5.27 5.10 2.95
CA ARG A 41 5.65 3.75 3.37
C ARG A 41 4.39 2.95 3.63
N PHE A 42 4.52 1.64 3.49
CA PHE A 42 3.40 0.73 3.60
C PHE A 42 3.80 -0.45 4.45
N LYS A 43 2.91 -0.90 5.29
CA LYS A 43 3.15 -2.09 6.08
C LYS A 43 2.58 -3.30 5.35
N LYS A 44 3.43 -4.30 5.14
CA LYS A 44 2.99 -5.46 4.38
C LYS A 44 1.79 -6.12 5.01
N GLU A 45 1.79 -6.26 6.31
CA GLU A 45 0.66 -6.88 7.01
C GLU A 45 -0.64 -6.13 6.75
N THR A 46 -0.56 -4.82 6.81
CA THR A 46 -1.74 -3.99 6.58
C THR A 46 -2.19 -4.10 5.13
N ILE A 47 -1.23 -4.13 4.23
CA ILE A 47 -1.55 -4.26 2.81
C ILE A 47 -2.21 -5.61 2.53
N ASP A 48 -1.70 -6.67 3.15
CA ASP A 48 -2.28 -7.99 2.93
C ASP A 48 -3.73 -8.04 3.40
N LYS A 49 -4.02 -7.42 4.52
CA LYS A 49 -5.39 -7.37 5.01
C LYS A 49 -6.27 -6.55 4.08
N TRP A 50 -5.72 -5.47 3.57
CA TRP A 50 -6.45 -4.63 2.64
C TRP A 50 -6.77 -5.40 1.36
N ILE A 51 -5.82 -6.20 0.88
CA ILE A 51 -6.04 -7.01 -0.30
C ILE A 51 -7.17 -8.01 -0.06
N GLU A 52 -7.18 -8.63 1.11
CA GLU A 52 -8.24 -9.57 1.44
C GLU A 52 -9.61 -8.92 1.37
N LYS A 53 -9.70 -7.70 1.87
CA LYS A 53 -10.97 -6.98 1.82
C LYS A 53 -11.38 -6.68 0.40
N GLN A 54 -10.42 -6.35 -0.44
CA GLN A 54 -10.71 -6.11 -1.83
C GLN A 54 -11.26 -7.36 -2.50
N GLU A 55 -10.64 -8.49 -2.21
CA GLU A 55 -11.08 -9.75 -2.79
C GLU A 55 -12.50 -10.10 -2.38
N LYS A 56 -12.84 -9.80 -1.14
CA LYS A 56 -14.16 -10.13 -0.64
C LYS A 56 -15.20 -9.09 -1.00
N GLY A 57 -14.79 -8.00 -1.62
CA GLY A 57 -15.71 -6.95 -1.98
C GLY A 57 -16.23 -6.17 -0.79
N GLU A 58 -15.53 -6.21 0.31
CA GLU A 58 -15.99 -5.51 1.52
C GLU A 58 -15.61 -4.05 1.53
N ASN A 59 -14.74 -3.67 0.64
CA ASN A 59 -14.28 -2.30 0.60
C ASN A 59 -15.19 -1.46 -0.26
N LYS A 60 -15.96 -0.63 0.38
CA LYS A 60 -16.94 0.18 -0.36
C LYS A 60 -16.55 1.61 -0.35
#